data_79a0cc9ad35367cbeb0c6e3f00b9be62
#
_entry.id   79a0cc9ad35367cbeb0c6e3f00b9be62
#
_cell.length_a   1.000
_cell.length_b   1.000
_cell.length_c   1.000
_cell.angle_alpha   90.00
_cell.angle_beta   90.00
_cell.angle_gamma   90.00
#
_symmetry.space_group_name_H-M   'P 1'
#
loop_
_entity.id
_entity.type
_entity.pdbx_description
1 polymer ?
#
loop_
_entity_poly.entity_id
_entity_poly.type
_entity_poly.pdbx_seq_one_letter_code
_entity_poly.pdbx_strand_id
1 'polypeptide(L)'
;MPKYSTEIRKVYDTTYIKVFLADNNDLSDVQTILKALQSVKGVNISNDNRDLTVYPKLPFNASETKEYVETALSSFYSGSKKDSQTIKDAMEIRDTLTSNSKVRKCYNDAIGKMAEGKYDRNSVDDVRLALEIYLKEVLGNDKPLEKQNAALKEYLADHDVSEELIKTHTQSLFNLCNFFNNHAKHDYNVKSEEVDSAIGYANQIMKSLLNIERK
;
A
#
# COMPACT_ATOMS: atom_id res chain seq x y z
N MET A 1 27.10 -13.04 -2.16
CA MET A 1 26.14 -14.00 -2.74
C MET A 1 24.84 -13.26 -2.97
N PRO A 2 24.05 -13.56 -4.00
CA PRO A 2 22.76 -12.94 -4.20
C PRO A 2 21.85 -13.25 -3.00
N LYS A 3 21.04 -12.25 -2.58
CA LYS A 3 20.13 -12.40 -1.43
C LYS A 3 18.88 -13.22 -1.77
N TYR A 4 18.61 -13.42 -3.05
CA TYR A 4 17.50 -14.24 -3.56
C TYR A 4 17.83 -14.82 -4.93
N SER A 5 17.04 -15.81 -5.35
CA SER A 5 16.96 -16.28 -6.74
C SER A 5 15.52 -16.61 -7.11
N THR A 6 15.20 -16.54 -8.40
CA THR A 6 13.87 -16.81 -8.93
C THR A 6 13.94 -17.75 -10.12
N GLU A 7 12.98 -18.66 -10.24
CA GLU A 7 12.84 -19.55 -11.39
C GLU A 7 11.38 -19.76 -11.77
N ILE A 8 11.12 -19.89 -13.07
CA ILE A 8 9.79 -20.28 -13.56
C ILE A 8 9.70 -21.79 -13.57
N ARG A 9 8.66 -22.32 -12.94
CA ARG A 9 8.33 -23.76 -12.96
C ARG A 9 6.95 -23.99 -13.54
N LYS A 10 6.77 -25.15 -14.16
CA LYS A 10 5.48 -25.61 -14.66
C LYS A 10 5.20 -27.01 -14.13
N VAL A 11 4.02 -27.16 -13.52
CA VAL A 11 3.51 -28.45 -13.07
C VAL A 11 2.11 -28.62 -13.63
N TYR A 12 1.92 -29.62 -14.50
CA TYR A 12 0.71 -29.79 -15.30
C TYR A 12 0.43 -28.49 -16.10
N ASP A 13 -0.76 -27.92 -15.98
CA ASP A 13 -1.18 -26.70 -16.66
C ASP A 13 -0.91 -25.42 -15.87
N THR A 14 -0.32 -25.55 -14.67
CA THR A 14 -0.05 -24.41 -13.79
C THR A 14 1.39 -23.98 -13.92
N THR A 15 1.62 -22.73 -14.32
CA THR A 15 2.93 -22.07 -14.33
C THR A 15 3.01 -21.13 -13.12
N TYR A 16 4.13 -21.18 -12.41
CA TYR A 16 4.38 -20.36 -11.23
C TYR A 16 5.87 -19.97 -11.12
N ILE A 17 6.18 -19.00 -10.28
CA ILE A 17 7.54 -18.56 -9.99
C ILE A 17 7.94 -19.08 -8.61
N LYS A 18 9.06 -19.79 -8.51
CA LYS A 18 9.72 -20.12 -7.25
C LYS A 18 10.67 -18.99 -6.88
N VAL A 19 10.62 -18.58 -5.61
CA VAL A 19 11.49 -17.56 -5.02
C VAL A 19 12.22 -18.19 -3.86
N PHE A 20 13.55 -18.24 -3.92
CA PHE A 20 14.43 -18.74 -2.89
C PHE A 20 15.13 -17.56 -2.22
N LEU A 21 15.06 -17.47 -0.91
CA LEU A 21 15.72 -16.42 -0.13
C LEU A 21 16.97 -16.96 0.53
N ALA A 22 18.00 -16.13 0.64
CA ALA A 22 19.22 -16.47 1.38
C ALA A 22 19.00 -16.46 2.90
N ASP A 23 18.03 -15.65 3.39
CA ASP A 23 17.64 -15.58 4.80
C ASP A 23 16.14 -15.83 4.92
N ASN A 24 15.77 -16.90 5.64
CA ASN A 24 14.37 -17.27 5.86
C ASN A 24 13.63 -16.32 6.80
N ASN A 25 14.34 -15.47 7.56
CA ASN A 25 13.71 -14.47 8.42
C ASN A 25 12.93 -13.41 7.59
N ASP A 26 13.27 -13.25 6.31
CA ASP A 26 12.62 -12.31 5.40
C ASP A 26 11.35 -12.88 4.74
N LEU A 27 11.02 -14.17 4.91
CA LEU A 27 9.90 -14.84 4.19
C LEU A 27 8.56 -14.14 4.35
N SER A 28 8.21 -13.74 5.57
CA SER A 28 6.92 -13.07 5.85
C SER A 28 6.83 -11.70 5.20
N ASP A 29 7.90 -10.93 5.25
CA ASP A 29 7.96 -9.58 4.67
C ASP A 29 7.95 -9.65 3.15
N VAL A 30 8.76 -10.54 2.58
CA VAL A 30 8.78 -10.80 1.14
C VAL A 30 7.43 -11.31 0.64
N GLN A 31 6.79 -12.25 1.36
CA GLN A 31 5.44 -12.70 1.02
C GLN A 31 4.45 -11.54 0.94
N THR A 32 4.51 -10.62 1.90
CA THR A 32 3.63 -9.45 1.95
C THR A 32 3.83 -8.56 0.73
N ILE A 33 5.08 -8.22 0.41
CA ILE A 33 5.43 -7.39 -0.75
C ILE A 33 4.98 -8.05 -2.05
N LEU A 34 5.24 -9.34 -2.22
CA LEU A 34 4.85 -10.05 -3.44
C LEU A 34 3.34 -10.18 -3.61
N LYS A 35 2.56 -10.30 -2.51
CA LYS A 35 1.09 -10.25 -2.56
C LYS A 35 0.53 -8.89 -2.96
N ALA A 36 1.31 -7.82 -2.79
CA ALA A 36 0.93 -6.46 -3.17
C ALA A 36 1.04 -6.21 -4.68
N LEU A 37 1.82 -7.00 -5.41
CA LEU A 37 2.02 -6.84 -6.85
C LEU A 37 0.73 -7.10 -7.63
N GLN A 38 0.42 -6.23 -8.58
CA GLN A 38 -0.77 -6.37 -9.44
C GLN A 38 -0.74 -7.61 -10.33
N SER A 39 0.48 -8.05 -10.71
CA SER A 39 0.72 -9.23 -11.54
C SER A 39 0.59 -10.55 -10.77
N VAL A 40 0.38 -10.51 -9.46
CA VAL A 40 0.35 -11.69 -8.58
C VAL A 40 -1.07 -12.01 -8.15
N LYS A 41 -1.48 -13.28 -8.35
CA LYS A 41 -2.74 -13.84 -7.87
C LYS A 41 -2.64 -14.32 -6.42
N GLY A 42 -1.50 -14.88 -6.04
CA GLY A 42 -1.27 -15.41 -4.70
C GLY A 42 0.19 -15.81 -4.47
N VAL A 43 0.58 -15.86 -3.21
CA VAL A 43 1.91 -16.26 -2.77
C VAL A 43 1.79 -17.22 -1.61
N ASN A 44 2.36 -18.42 -1.75
CA ASN A 44 2.41 -19.45 -0.70
C ASN A 44 3.86 -19.63 -0.22
N ILE A 45 4.04 -19.74 1.08
CA ILE A 45 5.29 -20.18 1.69
C ILE A 45 5.30 -21.72 1.68
N SER A 46 6.44 -22.33 1.36
CA SER A 46 6.60 -23.78 1.44
C SER A 46 6.47 -24.30 2.88
N ASN A 47 6.07 -25.55 3.05
CA ASN A 47 5.88 -26.17 4.40
C ASN A 47 7.17 -26.21 5.22
N ASP A 48 8.33 -26.22 4.59
CA ASP A 48 9.64 -26.19 5.22
C ASP A 48 10.20 -24.77 5.44
N ASN A 49 9.42 -23.72 5.11
CA ASN A 49 9.78 -22.31 5.21
C ASN A 49 11.10 -21.96 4.49
N ARG A 50 11.36 -22.55 3.31
CA ARG A 50 12.59 -22.31 2.55
C ARG A 50 12.40 -21.47 1.29
N ASP A 51 11.20 -21.46 0.77
CA ASP A 51 10.90 -20.76 -0.48
C ASP A 51 9.46 -20.26 -0.54
N LEU A 52 9.19 -19.39 -1.52
CA LEU A 52 7.84 -18.93 -1.85
C LEU A 52 7.43 -19.40 -3.24
N THR A 53 6.15 -19.69 -3.40
CA THR A 53 5.54 -19.98 -4.69
C THR A 53 4.61 -18.83 -5.07
N VAL A 54 4.90 -18.15 -6.17
CA VAL A 54 4.15 -16.99 -6.68
C VAL A 54 3.35 -17.39 -7.91
N TYR A 55 2.05 -17.16 -7.86
CA TYR A 55 1.12 -17.48 -8.95
C TYR A 55 0.79 -16.21 -9.74
N PRO A 56 1.06 -16.19 -11.07
CA PRO A 56 0.69 -15.08 -11.93
C PRO A 56 -0.83 -14.85 -11.96
N LYS A 57 -1.21 -13.58 -12.10
CA LYS A 57 -2.60 -13.12 -12.27
C LYS A 57 -2.82 -12.70 -13.73
N LEU A 58 -3.85 -13.21 -14.36
CA LEU A 58 -4.22 -12.74 -15.70
C LEU A 58 -4.49 -11.23 -15.72
N PRO A 59 -4.08 -10.48 -16.75
CA PRO A 59 -3.56 -10.99 -18.03
C PRO A 59 -2.04 -11.26 -18.06
N PHE A 60 -1.30 -11.09 -16.96
CA PHE A 60 0.15 -11.27 -16.91
C PHE A 60 0.55 -12.74 -17.07
N ASN A 61 1.60 -12.98 -17.86
CA ASN A 61 2.22 -14.30 -17.96
C ASN A 61 3.32 -14.49 -16.89
N ALA A 62 3.91 -15.67 -16.81
CA ALA A 62 4.91 -15.99 -15.80
C ALA A 62 6.22 -15.19 -15.97
N SER A 63 6.62 -14.87 -17.21
CA SER A 63 7.83 -14.09 -17.46
C SER A 63 7.65 -12.65 -17.04
N GLU A 64 6.54 -12.01 -17.40
CA GLU A 64 6.19 -10.66 -16.96
C GLU A 64 6.07 -10.59 -15.44
N THR A 65 5.37 -11.53 -14.82
CA THR A 65 5.25 -11.57 -13.36
C THR A 65 6.61 -11.78 -12.69
N LYS A 66 7.51 -12.57 -13.28
CA LYS A 66 8.87 -12.75 -12.76
C LYS A 66 9.66 -11.45 -12.74
N GLU A 67 9.57 -10.62 -13.78
CA GLU A 67 10.22 -9.30 -13.82
C GLU A 67 9.73 -8.38 -12.70
N TYR A 68 8.41 -8.34 -12.44
CA TYR A 68 7.84 -7.60 -11.30
C TYR A 68 8.32 -8.14 -9.96
N VAL A 69 8.37 -9.47 -9.80
CA VAL A 69 8.89 -10.13 -8.59
C VAL A 69 10.36 -9.75 -8.35
N GLU A 70 11.20 -9.82 -9.38
CA GLU A 70 12.63 -9.49 -9.27
C GLU A 70 12.85 -8.01 -8.96
N THR A 71 12.07 -7.12 -9.56
CA THR A 71 12.09 -5.68 -9.26
C THR A 71 11.73 -5.42 -7.80
N ALA A 72 10.65 -6.02 -7.31
CA ALA A 72 10.20 -5.87 -5.93
C ALA A 72 11.23 -6.43 -4.93
N LEU A 73 11.82 -7.60 -5.21
CA LEU A 73 12.86 -8.18 -4.36
C LEU A 73 14.14 -7.33 -4.36
N SER A 74 14.54 -6.81 -5.53
CA SER A 74 15.68 -5.91 -5.62
C SER A 74 15.46 -4.64 -4.79
N SER A 75 14.27 -4.05 -4.85
CA SER A 75 13.88 -2.91 -4.05
C SER A 75 13.88 -3.22 -2.55
N PHE A 76 13.27 -4.32 -2.16
CA PHE A 76 13.23 -4.76 -0.75
C PHE A 76 14.63 -4.94 -0.14
N TYR A 77 15.56 -5.55 -0.88
CA TYR A 77 16.92 -5.79 -0.39
C TYR A 77 17.87 -4.59 -0.52
N SER A 78 17.52 -3.58 -1.30
CA SER A 78 18.24 -2.30 -1.38
C SER A 78 17.67 -1.23 -0.45
N GLY A 79 16.39 -1.35 -0.04
CA GLY A 79 15.68 -0.43 0.84
C GLY A 79 15.76 -0.76 2.33
N SER A 80 15.10 0.05 3.14
CA SER A 80 14.99 -0.19 4.58
C SER A 80 13.78 -1.10 4.88
N LYS A 81 13.90 -1.96 5.92
CA LYS A 81 12.77 -2.79 6.42
C LYS A 81 11.52 -1.99 6.81
N LYS A 82 11.63 -0.66 6.88
CA LYS A 82 10.52 0.24 7.23
C LYS A 82 9.42 0.25 6.17
N ASP A 83 9.80 0.12 4.90
CA ASP A 83 8.86 0.15 3.76
C ASP A 83 7.86 -1.03 3.79
N SER A 84 8.28 -2.19 4.35
CA SER A 84 7.39 -3.36 4.47
C SER A 84 6.22 -3.14 5.44
N GLN A 85 6.39 -2.34 6.48
CA GLN A 85 5.32 -2.06 7.45
C GLN A 85 4.24 -1.15 6.85
N THR A 86 4.63 -0.10 6.15
CA THR A 86 3.70 0.79 5.44
C THR A 86 2.86 0.02 4.41
N ILE A 87 3.49 -0.90 3.67
CA ILE A 87 2.79 -1.79 2.73
C ILE A 87 1.82 -2.73 3.46
N LYS A 88 2.22 -3.32 4.60
CA LYS A 88 1.34 -4.18 5.41
C LYS A 88 0.10 -3.44 5.88
N ASP A 89 0.29 -2.24 6.45
CA ASP A 89 -0.81 -1.41 6.93
C ASP A 89 -1.76 -1.01 5.79
N ALA A 90 -1.20 -0.65 4.64
CA ALA A 90 -1.98 -0.33 3.45
C ALA A 90 -2.78 -1.54 2.91
N MET A 91 -2.21 -2.75 2.93
CA MET A 91 -2.91 -3.97 2.54
C MET A 91 -4.05 -4.31 3.50
N GLU A 92 -3.85 -4.14 4.81
CA GLU A 92 -4.90 -4.34 5.82
C GLU A 92 -6.08 -3.40 5.58
N ILE A 93 -5.80 -2.12 5.30
CA ILE A 93 -6.83 -1.13 4.97
C ILE A 93 -7.56 -1.53 3.68
N ARG A 94 -6.82 -1.83 2.61
CA ARG A 94 -7.38 -2.27 1.33
C ARG A 94 -8.34 -3.46 1.49
N ASP A 95 -7.96 -4.45 2.29
CA ASP A 95 -8.74 -5.67 2.48
C ASP A 95 -9.98 -5.41 3.34
N THR A 96 -9.95 -4.35 4.16
CA THR A 96 -11.09 -3.86 4.94
C THR A 96 -12.09 -3.06 4.10
N LEU A 97 -11.63 -2.36 3.07
CA LEU A 97 -12.46 -1.56 2.15
C LEU A 97 -13.26 -2.47 1.19
N THR A 98 -14.22 -3.24 1.73
CA THR A 98 -14.98 -4.22 0.96
C THR A 98 -16.07 -3.59 0.09
N SER A 99 -16.60 -2.44 0.47
CA SER A 99 -17.76 -1.78 -0.15
C SER A 99 -17.40 -0.80 -1.26
N ASN A 100 -16.22 -0.17 -1.23
CA ASN A 100 -15.84 0.86 -2.19
C ASN A 100 -14.80 0.38 -3.20
N SER A 101 -15.28 -0.03 -4.39
CA SER A 101 -14.43 -0.53 -5.46
C SER A 101 -13.44 0.53 -6.00
N LYS A 102 -13.77 1.84 -5.95
CA LYS A 102 -12.90 2.93 -6.43
C LYS A 102 -11.76 3.20 -5.46
N VAL A 103 -12.05 3.37 -4.17
CA VAL A 103 -11.02 3.55 -3.12
C VAL A 103 -10.07 2.36 -3.15
N ARG A 104 -10.63 1.14 -3.13
CA ARG A 104 -9.84 -0.09 -3.16
C ARG A 104 -8.93 -0.17 -4.39
N LYS A 105 -9.43 0.26 -5.57
CA LYS A 105 -8.62 0.27 -6.80
C LYS A 105 -7.45 1.24 -6.68
N CYS A 106 -7.70 2.51 -6.35
CA CYS A 106 -6.64 3.51 -6.21
C CYS A 106 -5.59 3.08 -5.18
N TYR A 107 -6.04 2.53 -4.05
CA TYR A 107 -5.14 2.03 -3.01
C TYR A 107 -4.30 0.85 -3.47
N ASN A 108 -4.90 -0.09 -4.20
CA ASN A 108 -4.19 -1.22 -4.78
C ASN A 108 -3.15 -0.80 -5.82
N ASP A 109 -3.46 0.23 -6.62
CA ASP A 109 -2.52 0.79 -7.61
C ASP A 109 -1.31 1.44 -6.90
N ALA A 110 -1.54 2.20 -5.82
CA ALA A 110 -0.48 2.77 -5.00
C ALA A 110 0.40 1.69 -4.35
N ILE A 111 -0.21 0.70 -3.69
CA ILE A 111 0.50 -0.41 -3.03
C ILE A 111 1.34 -1.19 -4.04
N GLY A 112 0.80 -1.47 -5.24
CA GLY A 112 1.52 -2.16 -6.30
C GLY A 112 2.77 -1.39 -6.73
N LYS A 113 2.68 -0.08 -6.94
CA LYS A 113 3.82 0.78 -7.29
C LYS A 113 4.88 0.80 -6.18
N MET A 114 4.45 0.91 -4.92
CA MET A 114 5.37 0.84 -3.77
C MET A 114 6.10 -0.50 -3.70
N ALA A 115 5.39 -1.62 -3.87
CA ALA A 115 5.98 -2.95 -3.88
C ALA A 115 6.99 -3.14 -5.01
N GLU A 116 6.81 -2.44 -6.14
CA GLU A 116 7.75 -2.37 -7.25
C GLU A 116 8.93 -1.40 -7.00
N GLY A 117 8.97 -0.73 -5.84
CA GLY A 117 9.97 0.29 -5.52
C GLY A 117 9.80 1.60 -6.28
N LYS A 118 8.63 1.83 -6.86
CA LYS A 118 8.29 3.08 -7.56
C LYS A 118 7.70 4.08 -6.58
N TYR A 119 8.55 4.71 -5.80
CA TYR A 119 8.18 5.81 -4.91
C TYR A 119 8.23 7.11 -5.71
N ASP A 120 7.22 7.35 -6.52
CA ASP A 120 7.11 8.51 -7.38
C ASP A 120 5.83 9.31 -7.10
N ARG A 121 5.69 10.43 -7.80
CA ARG A 121 4.51 11.28 -7.75
C ARG A 121 3.21 10.50 -7.99
N ASN A 122 3.21 9.52 -8.91
CA ASN A 122 2.01 8.78 -9.26
C ASN A 122 1.52 7.91 -8.09
N SER A 123 2.43 7.34 -7.30
CA SER A 123 2.09 6.59 -6.08
C SER A 123 1.43 7.49 -5.04
N VAL A 124 1.95 8.72 -4.89
CA VAL A 124 1.38 9.75 -3.99
C VAL A 124 0.02 10.22 -4.47
N ASP A 125 -0.15 10.45 -5.78
CA ASP A 125 -1.42 10.88 -6.36
C ASP A 125 -2.51 9.80 -6.21
N ASP A 126 -2.17 8.52 -6.33
CA ASP A 126 -3.11 7.40 -6.11
C ASP A 126 -3.57 7.33 -4.64
N VAL A 127 -2.65 7.49 -3.68
CA VAL A 127 -3.01 7.53 -2.25
C VAL A 127 -3.85 8.76 -1.92
N ARG A 128 -3.48 9.93 -2.46
CA ARG A 128 -4.27 11.16 -2.30
C ARG A 128 -5.71 10.96 -2.82
N LEU A 129 -5.85 10.39 -4.00
CA LEU A 129 -7.15 10.13 -4.61
C LEU A 129 -7.95 9.11 -3.79
N ALA A 130 -7.31 8.04 -3.32
CA ALA A 130 -7.95 7.04 -2.46
C ALA A 130 -8.48 7.68 -1.17
N LEU A 131 -7.64 8.48 -0.49
CA LEU A 131 -8.03 9.19 0.74
C LEU A 131 -9.17 10.19 0.48
N GLU A 132 -9.12 10.94 -0.63
CA GLU A 132 -10.18 11.89 -0.98
C GLU A 132 -11.52 11.20 -1.21
N ILE A 133 -11.55 10.10 -1.99
CA ILE A 133 -12.77 9.35 -2.26
C ILE A 133 -13.32 8.75 -0.96
N TYR A 134 -12.44 8.17 -0.14
CA TYR A 134 -12.84 7.58 1.14
C TYR A 134 -13.43 8.60 2.10
N LEU A 135 -12.79 9.77 2.27
CA LEU A 135 -13.33 10.85 3.12
C LEU A 135 -14.67 11.38 2.62
N LYS A 136 -14.86 11.53 1.30
CA LYS A 136 -16.16 11.94 0.74
C LYS A 136 -17.26 10.96 1.12
N GLU A 137 -16.98 9.67 1.07
CA GLU A 137 -17.94 8.62 1.39
C GLU A 137 -18.27 8.61 2.89
N VAL A 138 -17.25 8.53 3.75
CA VAL A 138 -17.44 8.46 5.22
C VAL A 138 -18.07 9.73 5.77
N LEU A 139 -17.68 10.90 5.26
CA LEU A 139 -18.18 12.19 5.73
C LEU A 139 -19.45 12.66 4.99
N GLY A 140 -19.98 11.86 4.05
CA GLY A 140 -21.23 12.12 3.35
C GLY A 140 -21.25 13.43 2.56
N ASN A 141 -20.14 13.80 1.90
CA ASN A 141 -20.02 15.03 1.16
C ASN A 141 -19.12 14.91 -0.09
N ASP A 142 -19.16 15.89 -1.00
CA ASP A 142 -18.37 15.93 -2.24
C ASP A 142 -17.20 16.93 -2.18
N LYS A 143 -16.81 17.39 -0.99
CA LYS A 143 -15.74 18.39 -0.83
C LYS A 143 -14.39 17.80 -1.28
N PRO A 144 -13.51 18.60 -1.90
CA PRO A 144 -12.14 18.16 -2.17
C PRO A 144 -11.35 17.96 -0.88
N LEU A 145 -10.26 17.20 -0.94
CA LEU A 145 -9.47 16.78 0.22
C LEU A 145 -9.08 17.95 1.13
N GLU A 146 -8.68 19.08 0.53
CA GLU A 146 -8.24 20.29 1.25
C GLU A 146 -9.36 20.97 2.06
N LYS A 147 -10.61 20.63 1.80
CA LYS A 147 -11.79 21.19 2.50
C LYS A 147 -12.47 20.21 3.44
N GLN A 148 -11.87 19.05 3.67
CA GLN A 148 -12.46 17.99 4.51
C GLN A 148 -12.22 18.19 6.02
N ASN A 149 -11.28 19.04 6.43
CA ASN A 149 -10.88 19.17 7.83
C ASN A 149 -12.02 19.50 8.80
N ALA A 150 -12.93 20.40 8.43
CA ALA A 150 -14.06 20.77 9.27
C ALA A 150 -15.06 19.60 9.42
N ALA A 151 -15.36 18.92 8.30
CA ALA A 151 -16.26 17.76 8.32
C ALA A 151 -15.65 16.58 9.07
N LEU A 152 -14.34 16.35 8.93
CA LEU A 152 -13.63 15.33 9.69
C LEU A 152 -13.67 15.60 11.19
N LYS A 153 -13.47 16.86 11.61
CA LYS A 153 -13.57 17.27 13.01
C LYS A 153 -14.96 16.99 13.58
N GLU A 154 -16.00 17.39 12.87
CA GLU A 154 -17.39 17.17 13.24
C GLU A 154 -17.70 15.67 13.36
N TYR A 155 -17.38 14.88 12.33
CA TYR A 155 -17.57 13.44 12.31
C TYR A 155 -16.92 12.75 13.51
N LEU A 156 -15.65 13.07 13.81
CA LEU A 156 -14.93 12.47 14.94
C LEU A 156 -15.53 12.85 16.29
N ALA A 157 -15.99 14.10 16.44
CA ALA A 157 -16.67 14.57 17.66
C ALA A 157 -18.00 13.85 17.88
N ASP A 158 -18.79 13.65 16.82
CA ASP A 158 -20.07 12.93 16.87
C ASP A 158 -19.92 11.43 17.24
N HIS A 159 -18.70 10.89 17.11
CA HIS A 159 -18.37 9.52 17.47
C HIS A 159 -17.54 9.39 18.76
N ASP A 160 -17.64 10.38 19.66
CA ASP A 160 -16.99 10.40 20.98
C ASP A 160 -15.46 10.20 20.95
N VAL A 161 -14.79 10.68 19.89
CA VAL A 161 -13.32 10.68 19.80
C VAL A 161 -12.78 11.82 20.65
N SER A 162 -11.71 11.56 21.42
CA SER A 162 -11.10 12.59 22.30
C SER A 162 -10.59 13.80 21.50
N GLU A 163 -10.62 14.98 22.11
CA GLU A 163 -10.22 16.24 21.49
C GLU A 163 -8.75 16.20 21.00
N GLU A 164 -7.87 15.51 21.72
CA GLU A 164 -6.48 15.32 21.36
C GLU A 164 -6.32 14.52 20.07
N LEU A 165 -7.09 13.44 19.90
CA LEU A 165 -7.07 12.63 18.69
C LEU A 165 -7.71 13.37 17.51
N ILE A 166 -8.80 14.08 17.72
CA ILE A 166 -9.40 14.96 16.71
C ILE A 166 -8.38 15.97 16.20
N LYS A 167 -7.66 16.63 17.09
CA LYS A 167 -6.58 17.57 16.77
C LYS A 167 -5.48 16.89 15.94
N THR A 168 -5.06 15.69 16.35
CA THR A 168 -4.03 14.91 15.67
C THR A 168 -4.44 14.58 14.24
N HIS A 169 -5.64 14.05 14.03
CA HIS A 169 -6.14 13.66 12.72
C HIS A 169 -6.34 14.86 11.79
N THR A 170 -6.93 15.95 12.28
CA THR A 170 -7.14 17.16 11.49
C THR A 170 -5.83 17.84 11.11
N GLN A 171 -4.85 17.86 12.00
CA GLN A 171 -3.51 18.38 11.71
C GLN A 171 -2.76 17.48 10.71
N SER A 172 -2.87 16.16 10.84
CA SER A 172 -2.29 15.21 9.89
C SER A 172 -2.88 15.38 8.50
N LEU A 173 -4.20 15.52 8.38
CA LEU A 173 -4.86 15.77 7.10
C LEU A 173 -4.40 17.10 6.49
N PHE A 174 -4.31 18.16 7.28
CA PHE A 174 -3.82 19.47 6.81
C PHE A 174 -2.37 19.38 6.29
N ASN A 175 -1.49 18.71 7.02
CA ASN A 175 -0.09 18.52 6.64
C ASN A 175 0.03 17.67 5.34
N LEU A 176 -0.78 16.61 5.21
CA LEU A 176 -0.84 15.80 4.00
C LEU A 176 -1.30 16.62 2.78
N CYS A 177 -2.34 17.44 2.93
CA CYS A 177 -2.81 18.32 1.86
C CYS A 177 -1.71 19.28 1.41
N ASN A 178 -0.97 19.86 2.35
CA ASN A 178 0.16 20.74 2.04
C ASN A 178 1.28 19.98 1.32
N PHE A 179 1.62 18.77 1.75
CA PHE A 179 2.60 17.93 1.08
C PHE A 179 2.16 17.62 -0.37
N PHE A 180 0.93 17.15 -0.57
CA PHE A 180 0.40 16.83 -1.88
C PHE A 180 0.38 18.05 -2.84
N ASN A 181 0.01 19.21 -2.33
CA ASN A 181 -0.13 20.41 -3.16
C ASN A 181 1.20 21.12 -3.44
N ASN A 182 2.11 21.15 -2.48
CA ASN A 182 3.34 21.96 -2.57
C ASN A 182 4.56 21.15 -3.04
N HIS A 183 4.66 19.88 -2.65
CA HIS A 183 5.81 19.04 -2.97
C HIS A 183 5.51 18.06 -4.10
N ALA A 184 4.50 17.22 -3.95
CA ALA A 184 4.23 16.20 -4.95
C ALA A 184 3.77 16.78 -6.30
N LYS A 185 3.15 17.96 -6.33
CA LYS A 185 2.63 18.62 -7.54
C LYS A 185 3.70 19.36 -8.35
N HIS A 186 4.76 19.83 -7.70
CA HIS A 186 5.76 20.73 -8.28
C HIS A 186 7.16 20.14 -8.33
N ASP A 187 7.43 19.06 -7.59
CA ASP A 187 8.75 18.44 -7.53
C ASP A 187 8.70 17.04 -8.16
N TYR A 188 9.52 16.82 -9.20
CA TYR A 188 9.67 15.49 -9.83
C TYR A 188 10.57 14.56 -9.01
N ASN A 189 11.24 15.07 -7.97
CA ASN A 189 12.21 14.33 -7.15
C ASN A 189 11.73 14.19 -5.70
N VAL A 190 10.49 13.73 -5.49
CA VAL A 190 10.01 13.39 -4.14
C VAL A 190 10.84 12.21 -3.61
N LYS A 191 11.41 12.34 -2.41
CA LYS A 191 12.22 11.29 -1.81
C LYS A 191 11.34 10.12 -1.37
N SER A 192 11.87 8.90 -1.49
CA SER A 192 11.12 7.67 -1.11
C SER A 192 10.63 7.71 0.34
N GLU A 193 11.43 8.26 1.26
CA GLU A 193 11.07 8.39 2.69
C GLU A 193 9.92 9.37 2.93
N GLU A 194 9.80 10.39 2.08
CA GLU A 194 8.70 11.35 2.14
C GLU A 194 7.40 10.73 1.61
N VAL A 195 7.50 9.94 0.52
CA VAL A 195 6.37 9.17 -0.03
C VAL A 195 5.88 8.16 1.01
N ASP A 196 6.79 7.37 1.60
CA ASP A 196 6.47 6.39 2.63
C ASP A 196 5.78 7.04 3.84
N SER A 197 6.30 8.20 4.30
CA SER A 197 5.72 8.95 5.41
C SER A 197 4.31 9.47 5.08
N ALA A 198 4.10 10.01 3.88
CA ALA A 198 2.79 10.51 3.45
C ALA A 198 1.74 9.38 3.40
N ILE A 199 2.13 8.22 2.87
CA ILE A 199 1.28 7.03 2.83
C ILE A 199 0.99 6.53 4.26
N GLY A 200 1.99 6.51 5.13
CA GLY A 200 1.83 6.16 6.54
C GLY A 200 0.79 7.05 7.26
N TYR A 201 0.82 8.35 7.05
CA TYR A 201 -0.18 9.27 7.61
C TYR A 201 -1.57 9.06 7.02
N ALA A 202 -1.68 8.83 5.71
CA ALA A 202 -2.96 8.50 5.08
C ALA A 202 -3.54 7.20 5.65
N ASN A 203 -2.69 6.17 5.81
CA ASN A 203 -3.06 4.90 6.45
C ASN A 203 -3.62 5.10 7.86
N GLN A 204 -2.98 5.94 8.68
CA GLN A 204 -3.44 6.21 10.05
C GLN A 204 -4.83 6.85 10.07
N ILE A 205 -5.10 7.83 9.21
CA ILE A 205 -6.41 8.48 9.12
C ILE A 205 -7.46 7.45 8.70
N MET A 206 -7.23 6.69 7.63
CA MET A 206 -8.17 5.71 7.13
C MET A 206 -8.44 4.60 8.15
N LYS A 207 -7.41 4.06 8.80
CA LYS A 207 -7.53 3.02 9.83
C LYS A 207 -8.34 3.48 11.03
N SER A 208 -8.17 4.72 11.47
CA SER A 208 -8.94 5.31 12.57
C SER A 208 -10.42 5.40 12.23
N LEU A 209 -10.76 5.88 11.04
CA LEU A 209 -12.15 5.98 10.58
C LEU A 209 -12.79 4.60 10.40
N LEU A 210 -12.09 3.64 9.80
CA LEU A 210 -12.57 2.26 9.66
C LEU A 210 -12.87 1.59 11.02
N ASN A 211 -12.10 1.92 12.06
CA ASN A 211 -12.34 1.41 13.41
C ASN A 211 -13.56 2.05 14.08
N ILE A 212 -13.89 3.29 13.72
CA ILE A 212 -15.10 3.97 14.18
C ILE A 212 -16.35 3.37 13.53
N GLU A 213 -16.31 3.16 12.20
CA GLU A 213 -17.44 2.57 11.45
C GLU A 213 -17.81 1.14 11.88
N ARG A 214 -16.90 0.44 12.55
CA ARG A 214 -17.11 -0.94 13.03
C ARG A 214 -17.75 -1.04 14.42
N LYS A 215 -17.88 0.07 15.12
CA LYS A 215 -18.52 0.11 16.45
C LYS A 215 -20.01 0.34 16.34
#